data_8d29b7ebbfb5267f4797512d4602af3e
#
_entry.id   8d29b7ebbfb5267f4797512d4602af3e
#
_cell.length_a   1.000
_cell.length_b   1.000
_cell.length_c   1.000
_cell.angle_alpha   90.00
_cell.angle_beta   90.00
_cell.angle_gamma   90.00
#
_symmetry.space_group_name_H-M   'P 1'
#
loop_
_entity.id
_entity.type
_entity.pdbx_description
1 polymer ?
#
loop_
_entity_poly.entity_id
_entity_poly.type
_entity_poly.pdbx_seq_one_letter_code
_entity_poly.pdbx_strand_id
1 'polypeptide(L)'
;MYYFIPSWSGSGDRIWHRDIIPWYRSMQRLEFDDSIHQIRIFQSENLPVQLLLPAYMPHARYLLHRQDIFETDYYSVFDEIQGIQSKEMQVLQIKDLDWEPDCEFVYTPFLVMVRRQGQLYAHVEFGVEGFISFIKFFKDDQLEKFYIFDDRGFVSSITYYEEGQPLYQDYLQPDGDWRIREHLKPDDGRVEVNPAYLLDFDKLEYERMPDLILEKLGHYIERNAGADSRFVLAAHPLYTQAILRLLPKNVQIILSFFHERNHTVDWSALEADLQQADLVLTDRMDFKKAIQRYLPRQAQKVHYLSPFDTRLQLGKSQRRRESKIFYQINLEEGLNDYAIFKVLHYVAKHPDTELTIGVYNAWQEGIQKVETKVQEVIDEYLNQYEFVKNYRRSEQAENALLENQEQDLRFTIKNITDELSLIQELDDTRLIIDLSEQPNLYTQIAGISAGIPQINLVGSDYVTHLQNGYILDSISDVPTAADYYLEGLKNWNQALIYSIEKIHHNTGLELIGRWEQWLKEAENAK
;
A
#
# COMPACT_ATOMS: atom_id res chain seq x y z
N MET A 1 -10.21 21.97 10.47
CA MET A 1 -10.57 20.67 9.87
C MET A 1 -9.55 20.33 8.80
N TYR A 2 -9.01 19.08 8.81
CA TYR A 2 -8.14 18.56 7.78
C TYR A 2 -8.93 17.71 6.78
N TYR A 3 -8.80 18.02 5.50
CA TYR A 3 -9.38 17.26 4.39
C TYR A 3 -8.26 16.52 3.66
N PHE A 4 -8.29 15.20 3.66
CA PHE A 4 -7.33 14.38 2.94
C PHE A 4 -7.91 13.95 1.60
N ILE A 5 -7.19 14.22 0.52
CA ILE A 5 -7.53 13.79 -0.83
C ILE A 5 -6.45 12.80 -1.30
N PRO A 6 -6.67 11.50 -1.12
CA PRO A 6 -5.69 10.48 -1.47
C PRO A 6 -5.62 10.26 -2.98
N SER A 7 -4.54 9.66 -3.41
CA SER A 7 -4.33 9.24 -4.79
C SER A 7 -4.61 7.75 -4.98
N TRP A 8 -5.78 7.29 -4.51
CA TRP A 8 -6.19 5.89 -4.62
C TRP A 8 -6.91 5.65 -5.94
N SER A 9 -6.19 5.84 -7.02
CA SER A 9 -6.67 5.70 -8.38
C SER A 9 -6.13 4.43 -9.04
N GLY A 10 -6.76 4.02 -10.14
CA GLY A 10 -6.31 2.91 -10.96
C GLY A 10 -5.15 3.28 -11.89
N SER A 11 -4.71 2.31 -12.67
CA SER A 11 -3.73 2.47 -13.73
C SER A 11 -4.40 2.61 -15.10
N GLY A 12 -3.71 3.24 -16.06
CA GLY A 12 -4.18 3.39 -17.45
C GLY A 12 -5.06 4.62 -17.68
N ASP A 13 -5.92 4.56 -18.70
CA ASP A 13 -6.69 5.71 -19.19
C ASP A 13 -7.81 6.15 -18.25
N ARG A 14 -8.24 5.26 -17.35
CA ARG A 14 -9.32 5.50 -16.39
C ARG A 14 -8.77 5.69 -14.98
N ILE A 15 -7.94 6.71 -14.81
CA ILE A 15 -7.25 7.01 -13.53
C ILE A 15 -8.19 7.19 -12.33
N TRP A 16 -9.45 7.58 -12.57
CA TRP A 16 -10.46 7.74 -11.52
C TRP A 16 -11.17 6.44 -11.13
N HIS A 17 -10.76 5.32 -11.68
CA HIS A 17 -11.21 3.99 -11.30
C HIS A 17 -10.15 3.28 -10.49
N ARG A 18 -10.51 2.77 -9.31
CA ARG A 18 -9.65 1.81 -8.61
C ARG A 18 -9.91 0.41 -9.14
N ASP A 19 -8.85 -0.31 -9.44
CA ASP A 19 -8.94 -1.69 -9.90
C ASP A 19 -9.56 -2.57 -8.81
N ILE A 20 -10.55 -3.38 -9.20
CA ILE A 20 -11.17 -4.37 -8.34
C ILE A 20 -10.39 -5.67 -8.49
N ILE A 21 -9.86 -6.15 -7.37
CA ILE A 21 -8.99 -7.32 -7.34
C ILE A 21 -9.71 -8.43 -6.57
N PRO A 22 -9.82 -9.65 -7.13
CA PRO A 22 -10.41 -10.77 -6.42
C PRO A 22 -9.55 -11.18 -5.22
N TRP A 23 -10.16 -11.81 -4.22
CA TRP A 23 -9.53 -12.13 -2.93
C TRP A 23 -8.16 -12.82 -3.04
N TYR A 24 -8.02 -13.76 -3.97
CA TYR A 24 -6.77 -14.53 -4.15
C TYR A 24 -5.62 -13.73 -4.76
N ARG A 25 -5.89 -12.54 -5.30
CA ARG A 25 -4.87 -11.60 -5.77
C ARG A 25 -4.61 -10.46 -4.77
N SER A 26 -5.63 -10.06 -4.00
CA SER A 26 -5.50 -8.94 -3.06
C SER A 26 -4.62 -9.26 -1.86
N MET A 27 -4.49 -10.54 -1.48
CA MET A 27 -3.62 -10.99 -0.39
C MET A 27 -2.12 -10.81 -0.67
N GLN A 28 -1.75 -10.49 -1.90
CA GLN A 28 -0.35 -10.37 -2.34
C GLN A 28 0.13 -8.93 -2.51
N ARG A 29 -0.70 -7.94 -2.15
CA ARG A 29 -0.37 -6.52 -2.38
C ARG A 29 -0.29 -5.77 -1.07
N LEU A 30 0.92 -5.29 -0.74
CA LEU A 30 1.11 -4.26 0.29
C LEU A 30 0.52 -2.94 -0.22
N GLU A 31 -0.39 -2.38 0.55
CA GLU A 31 -0.97 -1.08 0.27
C GLU A 31 -0.37 -0.05 1.24
N PHE A 32 0.92 0.25 1.09
CA PHE A 32 1.53 1.38 1.77
C PHE A 32 1.23 2.66 1.00
N ASP A 33 0.66 3.61 1.69
CA ASP A 33 0.31 4.92 1.15
C ASP A 33 0.54 5.98 2.22
N ASP A 34 1.12 7.11 1.83
CA ASP A 34 1.38 8.22 2.73
C ASP A 34 0.10 8.77 3.36
N SER A 35 -0.99 8.82 2.59
CA SER A 35 -2.29 9.33 3.07
C SER A 35 -2.86 8.45 4.18
N ILE A 36 -2.78 7.12 4.04
CA ILE A 36 -3.23 6.17 5.07
C ILE A 36 -2.48 6.41 6.38
N HIS A 37 -1.15 6.48 6.31
CA HIS A 37 -0.33 6.66 7.51
C HIS A 37 -0.51 8.04 8.14
N GLN A 38 -0.63 9.09 7.32
CA GLN A 38 -0.94 10.43 7.81
C GLN A 38 -2.30 10.48 8.52
N ILE A 39 -3.34 9.88 7.95
CA ILE A 39 -4.67 9.79 8.57
C ILE A 39 -4.59 9.04 9.91
N ARG A 40 -3.90 7.89 9.97
CA ARG A 40 -3.70 7.13 11.22
C ARG A 40 -3.01 7.99 12.29
N ILE A 41 -1.98 8.75 11.94
CA ILE A 41 -1.29 9.66 12.85
C ILE A 41 -2.27 10.71 13.41
N PHE A 42 -3.06 11.35 12.56
CA PHE A 42 -4.03 12.36 12.98
C PHE A 42 -5.13 11.77 13.86
N GLN A 43 -5.64 10.58 13.52
CA GLN A 43 -6.63 9.89 14.34
C GLN A 43 -6.10 9.49 15.71
N SER A 44 -4.87 8.99 15.78
CA SER A 44 -4.25 8.60 17.06
C SER A 44 -4.09 9.76 18.03
N GLU A 45 -4.00 10.98 17.51
CA GLU A 45 -3.92 12.22 18.28
C GLU A 45 -5.30 12.91 18.42
N ASN A 46 -6.39 12.22 18.05
CA ASN A 46 -7.78 12.73 18.11
C ASN A 46 -8.00 14.03 17.34
N LEU A 47 -7.27 14.27 16.25
CA LEU A 47 -7.48 15.42 15.39
C LEU A 47 -8.60 15.14 14.38
N PRO A 48 -9.49 16.11 14.15
CA PRO A 48 -10.60 15.93 13.22
C PRO A 48 -10.08 15.89 11.78
N VAL A 49 -10.32 14.75 11.12
CA VAL A 49 -9.99 14.51 9.71
C VAL A 49 -11.23 14.12 8.93
N GLN A 50 -11.24 14.49 7.67
CA GLN A 50 -12.23 14.03 6.70
C GLN A 50 -11.53 13.59 5.42
N LEU A 51 -11.94 12.43 4.91
CA LEU A 51 -11.40 11.85 3.70
C LEU A 51 -12.30 12.22 2.52
N LEU A 52 -11.72 12.74 1.43
CA LEU A 52 -12.43 13.02 0.19
C LEU A 52 -11.97 12.02 -0.87
N LEU A 53 -12.89 11.17 -1.33
CA LEU A 53 -12.64 10.10 -2.29
C LEU A 53 -13.16 10.48 -3.68
N PRO A 54 -12.31 10.98 -4.59
CA PRO A 54 -12.73 11.33 -5.94
C PRO A 54 -12.89 10.12 -6.85
N ALA A 55 -12.21 9.00 -6.56
CA ALA A 55 -12.20 7.82 -7.41
C ALA A 55 -13.41 6.91 -7.18
N TYR A 56 -13.80 6.17 -8.23
CA TYR A 56 -14.75 5.07 -8.14
C TYR A 56 -14.12 3.91 -7.36
N MET A 57 -14.65 3.67 -6.16
CA MET A 57 -14.12 2.70 -5.21
C MET A 57 -15.28 1.92 -4.55
N PRO A 58 -15.91 0.98 -5.24
CA PRO A 58 -17.05 0.23 -4.69
C PRO A 58 -16.67 -0.63 -3.47
N HIS A 59 -15.38 -0.89 -3.24
CA HIS A 59 -14.87 -1.60 -2.07
C HIS A 59 -14.13 -0.63 -1.11
N ALA A 60 -14.57 0.61 -1.02
CA ALA A 60 -13.91 1.62 -0.18
C ALA A 60 -13.95 1.25 1.31
N ARG A 61 -15.08 0.74 1.81
CA ARG A 61 -15.24 0.36 3.23
C ARG A 61 -14.30 -0.78 3.61
N TYR A 62 -14.21 -1.81 2.75
CA TYR A 62 -13.24 -2.89 2.95
C TYR A 62 -11.81 -2.35 3.05
N LEU A 63 -11.42 -1.42 2.15
CA LEU A 63 -10.09 -0.80 2.20
C LEU A 63 -9.87 -0.04 3.51
N LEU A 64 -10.82 0.81 3.91
CA LEU A 64 -10.72 1.60 5.14
C LEU A 64 -10.62 0.70 6.39
N HIS A 65 -11.42 -0.38 6.44
CA HIS A 65 -11.37 -1.36 7.51
C HIS A 65 -10.03 -2.09 7.56
N ARG A 66 -9.54 -2.59 6.43
CA ARG A 66 -8.25 -3.27 6.33
C ARG A 66 -7.08 -2.38 6.74
N GLN A 67 -7.19 -1.07 6.49
CA GLN A 67 -6.17 -0.08 6.82
C GLN A 67 -6.33 0.54 8.21
N ASP A 68 -7.27 0.05 9.02
CA ASP A 68 -7.54 0.56 10.37
C ASP A 68 -7.85 2.08 10.41
N ILE A 69 -8.55 2.56 9.38
CA ILE A 69 -9.04 3.94 9.25
C ILE A 69 -10.55 3.99 8.97
N PHE A 70 -11.28 2.93 9.33
CA PHE A 70 -12.71 2.80 9.06
C PHE A 70 -13.56 3.86 9.76
N GLU A 71 -13.13 4.30 10.93
CA GLU A 71 -13.81 5.34 11.72
C GLU A 71 -13.61 6.76 11.14
N THR A 72 -12.82 6.92 10.07
CA THR A 72 -12.65 8.21 9.42
C THR A 72 -13.91 8.61 8.68
N ASP A 73 -14.41 9.81 8.95
CA ASP A 73 -15.47 10.38 8.14
C ASP A 73 -14.97 10.56 6.69
N TYR A 74 -15.78 10.11 5.74
CA TYR A 74 -15.43 10.27 4.34
C TYR A 74 -16.61 10.77 3.50
N TYR A 75 -16.27 11.51 2.46
CA TYR A 75 -17.15 11.86 1.35
C TYR A 75 -16.64 11.12 0.10
N SER A 76 -17.52 10.39 -0.56
CA SER A 76 -17.26 9.75 -1.85
C SER A 76 -18.01 10.46 -2.95
N VAL A 77 -17.29 10.91 -3.97
CA VAL A 77 -17.88 11.52 -5.16
C VAL A 77 -18.84 10.55 -5.86
N PHE A 78 -18.48 9.26 -5.92
CA PHE A 78 -19.34 8.26 -6.55
C PHE A 78 -20.55 7.89 -5.70
N ASP A 79 -20.46 7.96 -4.36
CA ASP A 79 -21.66 7.81 -3.52
C ASP A 79 -22.68 8.94 -3.82
N GLU A 80 -22.20 10.18 -4.00
CA GLU A 80 -23.09 11.30 -4.40
C GLU A 80 -23.65 11.10 -5.82
N ILE A 81 -22.82 10.74 -6.80
CA ILE A 81 -23.24 10.45 -8.18
C ILE A 81 -24.30 9.35 -8.20
N GLN A 82 -24.10 8.27 -7.48
CA GLN A 82 -25.01 7.12 -7.42
C GLN A 82 -26.19 7.29 -6.45
N GLY A 83 -26.25 8.42 -5.74
CA GLY A 83 -27.32 8.69 -4.77
C GLY A 83 -27.30 7.75 -3.56
N ILE A 84 -26.13 7.23 -3.20
CA ILE A 84 -25.96 6.31 -2.08
C ILE A 84 -25.92 7.11 -0.78
N GLN A 85 -26.90 6.89 0.10
CA GLN A 85 -27.01 7.61 1.37
C GLN A 85 -26.68 6.73 2.58
N SER A 86 -26.93 5.42 2.47
CA SER A 86 -26.70 4.48 3.56
C SER A 86 -25.28 3.97 3.56
N LYS A 87 -24.68 3.90 4.76
CA LYS A 87 -23.42 3.22 5.02
C LYS A 87 -23.63 1.77 5.52
N GLU A 88 -24.88 1.34 5.66
CA GLU A 88 -25.20 -0.01 6.14
C GLU A 88 -24.90 -1.07 5.10
N MET A 89 -24.35 -2.18 5.55
CA MET A 89 -24.04 -3.33 4.71
C MET A 89 -25.20 -4.33 4.74
N GLN A 90 -25.57 -4.82 3.57
CA GLN A 90 -26.51 -5.92 3.39
C GLN A 90 -25.75 -7.16 2.91
N VAL A 91 -25.92 -8.27 3.61
CA VAL A 91 -25.30 -9.53 3.18
C VAL A 91 -26.02 -10.06 1.97
N LEU A 92 -25.34 -10.05 0.82
CA LEU A 92 -25.83 -10.61 -0.43
C LEU A 92 -25.17 -11.96 -0.69
N GLN A 93 -25.99 -13.01 -0.86
CA GLN A 93 -25.53 -14.34 -1.21
C GLN A 93 -25.84 -14.66 -2.68
N ILE A 94 -25.13 -15.62 -3.28
CA ILE A 94 -25.39 -16.04 -4.67
C ILE A 94 -26.86 -16.40 -4.88
N LYS A 95 -27.49 -17.11 -3.92
CA LYS A 95 -28.90 -17.52 -3.99
C LYS A 95 -29.90 -16.40 -3.93
N ASP A 96 -29.50 -15.19 -3.50
CA ASP A 96 -30.37 -14.01 -3.40
C ASP A 96 -30.43 -13.25 -4.74
N LEU A 97 -29.62 -13.66 -5.72
CA LEU A 97 -29.61 -13.12 -7.07
C LEU A 97 -30.64 -13.84 -7.95
N ASP A 98 -31.26 -13.11 -8.87
CA ASP A 98 -32.24 -13.63 -9.82
C ASP A 98 -31.54 -14.45 -10.93
N TRP A 99 -31.28 -15.74 -10.64
CA TRP A 99 -30.76 -16.67 -11.63
C TRP A 99 -31.87 -17.31 -12.46
N GLU A 100 -31.55 -17.58 -13.72
CA GLU A 100 -32.45 -18.39 -14.53
C GLU A 100 -32.66 -19.80 -13.93
N PRO A 101 -33.87 -20.38 -13.99
CA PRO A 101 -34.18 -21.61 -13.27
C PRO A 101 -33.33 -22.84 -13.66
N ASP A 102 -32.71 -22.81 -14.84
CA ASP A 102 -31.86 -23.89 -15.39
C ASP A 102 -30.36 -23.65 -15.17
N CYS A 103 -29.99 -22.77 -14.23
CA CYS A 103 -28.59 -22.53 -13.85
C CYS A 103 -28.05 -23.62 -12.93
N GLU A 104 -26.85 -24.11 -13.25
CA GLU A 104 -26.06 -25.06 -12.47
C GLU A 104 -24.83 -24.38 -11.89
N PHE A 105 -24.57 -24.55 -10.57
CA PHE A 105 -23.46 -23.91 -9.86
C PHE A 105 -22.34 -24.90 -9.62
N VAL A 106 -21.13 -24.55 -10.10
CA VAL A 106 -19.91 -25.34 -9.90
C VAL A 106 -18.95 -24.54 -9.03
N TYR A 107 -18.79 -24.98 -7.79
CA TYR A 107 -17.92 -24.34 -6.82
C TYR A 107 -16.47 -24.79 -7.03
N THR A 108 -15.57 -23.82 -7.21
CA THR A 108 -14.13 -24.02 -7.29
C THR A 108 -13.44 -23.35 -6.10
N PRO A 109 -12.15 -23.60 -5.83
CA PRO A 109 -11.43 -22.90 -4.77
C PRO A 109 -11.31 -21.38 -4.96
N PHE A 110 -11.50 -20.86 -6.17
CA PHE A 110 -11.26 -19.44 -6.50
C PHE A 110 -12.54 -18.66 -6.81
N LEU A 111 -13.51 -19.29 -7.48
CA LEU A 111 -14.74 -18.66 -7.96
C LEU A 111 -15.86 -19.68 -8.07
N VAL A 112 -17.09 -19.20 -8.25
CA VAL A 112 -18.22 -20.05 -8.63
C VAL A 112 -18.51 -19.89 -10.12
N MET A 113 -18.44 -20.99 -10.88
CA MET A 113 -18.88 -21.03 -12.27
C MET A 113 -20.36 -21.32 -12.31
N VAL A 114 -21.10 -20.55 -13.09
CA VAL A 114 -22.52 -20.82 -13.38
C VAL A 114 -22.62 -21.30 -14.81
N ARG A 115 -23.26 -22.48 -14.99
CA ARG A 115 -23.53 -23.05 -16.30
C ARG A 115 -25.01 -23.05 -16.57
N ARG A 116 -25.35 -22.90 -17.85
CA ARG A 116 -26.72 -22.99 -18.34
C ARG A 116 -26.73 -23.84 -19.59
N GLN A 117 -27.53 -24.93 -19.61
CA GLN A 117 -27.59 -25.90 -20.73
C GLN A 117 -26.21 -26.42 -21.13
N GLY A 118 -25.31 -26.63 -20.14
CA GLY A 118 -23.95 -27.13 -20.35
C GLY A 118 -22.92 -26.08 -20.82
N GLN A 119 -23.36 -24.88 -21.16
CA GLN A 119 -22.47 -23.77 -21.56
C GLN A 119 -22.12 -22.89 -20.38
N LEU A 120 -20.98 -22.18 -20.45
CA LEU A 120 -20.60 -21.18 -19.47
C LEU A 120 -21.57 -20.00 -19.54
N TYR A 121 -22.20 -19.66 -18.41
CA TYR A 121 -23.13 -18.53 -18.30
C TYR A 121 -22.55 -17.39 -17.47
N ALA A 122 -21.95 -17.69 -16.31
CA ALA A 122 -21.33 -16.64 -15.50
C ALA A 122 -20.15 -17.15 -14.65
N HIS A 123 -19.28 -16.22 -14.27
CA HIS A 123 -18.29 -16.39 -13.20
C HIS A 123 -18.63 -15.42 -12.06
N VAL A 124 -18.78 -15.95 -10.85
CA VAL A 124 -18.98 -15.16 -9.61
C VAL A 124 -17.68 -15.16 -8.83
N GLU A 125 -17.13 -13.99 -8.58
CA GLU A 125 -15.88 -13.81 -7.84
C GLU A 125 -16.12 -12.98 -6.57
N PHE A 126 -15.30 -13.24 -5.54
CA PHE A 126 -15.50 -12.73 -4.20
C PHE A 126 -14.36 -11.79 -3.80
N GLY A 127 -14.66 -10.84 -2.92
CA GLY A 127 -13.69 -10.06 -2.17
C GLY A 127 -13.08 -10.87 -1.01
N VAL A 128 -12.08 -10.29 -0.34
CA VAL A 128 -11.33 -10.97 0.74
C VAL A 128 -12.22 -11.39 1.91
N GLU A 129 -13.22 -10.60 2.24
CA GLU A 129 -14.16 -10.90 3.34
C GLU A 129 -15.36 -11.76 2.90
N GLY A 130 -15.34 -12.30 1.67
CA GLY A 130 -16.35 -13.23 1.18
C GLY A 130 -17.60 -12.58 0.58
N PHE A 131 -17.67 -11.25 0.47
CA PHE A 131 -18.74 -10.59 -0.27
C PHE A 131 -18.58 -10.82 -1.79
N ILE A 132 -19.69 -10.80 -2.55
CA ILE A 132 -19.64 -10.87 -4.01
C ILE A 132 -18.98 -9.58 -4.52
N SER A 133 -17.81 -9.73 -5.15
CA SER A 133 -17.04 -8.60 -5.68
C SER A 133 -17.49 -8.23 -7.09
N PHE A 134 -17.60 -9.25 -7.96
CA PHE A 134 -18.08 -9.03 -9.31
C PHE A 134 -18.61 -10.32 -9.96
N ILE A 135 -19.44 -10.15 -10.99
CA ILE A 135 -19.95 -11.24 -11.81
C ILE A 135 -19.71 -10.91 -13.28
N LYS A 136 -19.08 -11.85 -14.00
CA LYS A 136 -18.92 -11.81 -15.46
C LYS A 136 -19.96 -12.70 -16.10
N PHE A 137 -20.82 -12.15 -16.94
CA PHE A 137 -21.79 -12.92 -17.73
C PHE A 137 -21.26 -13.14 -19.14
N PHE A 138 -21.43 -14.35 -19.64
CA PHE A 138 -20.95 -14.80 -20.94
C PHE A 138 -22.11 -15.21 -21.85
N LYS A 139 -21.96 -14.92 -23.12
CA LYS A 139 -22.83 -15.38 -24.19
C LYS A 139 -21.94 -15.87 -25.34
N ASP A 140 -22.14 -17.12 -25.78
CA ASP A 140 -21.34 -17.76 -26.82
C ASP A 140 -19.82 -17.65 -26.53
N ASP A 141 -19.43 -17.94 -25.27
CA ASP A 141 -18.07 -17.83 -24.72
C ASP A 141 -17.45 -16.41 -24.75
N GLN A 142 -18.21 -15.39 -25.13
CA GLN A 142 -17.77 -14.00 -25.09
C GLN A 142 -18.35 -13.28 -23.88
N LEU A 143 -17.55 -12.38 -23.28
CA LEU A 143 -18.00 -11.52 -22.19
C LEU A 143 -19.08 -10.57 -22.71
N GLU A 144 -20.29 -10.64 -22.14
CA GLU A 144 -21.43 -9.79 -22.49
C GLU A 144 -21.64 -8.68 -21.49
N LYS A 145 -21.53 -9.01 -20.19
CA LYS A 145 -21.75 -8.02 -19.10
C LYS A 145 -20.77 -8.28 -17.96
N PHE A 146 -20.34 -7.22 -17.33
CA PHE A 146 -19.50 -7.26 -16.15
C PHE A 146 -20.14 -6.44 -15.03
N TYR A 147 -20.67 -7.13 -14.02
CA TYR A 147 -21.32 -6.53 -12.85
C TYR A 147 -20.28 -6.33 -11.76
N ILE A 148 -20.17 -5.12 -11.24
CA ILE A 148 -19.36 -4.78 -10.09
C ILE A 148 -20.29 -4.55 -8.91
N PHE A 149 -20.02 -5.21 -7.79
CA PHE A 149 -20.77 -5.05 -6.57
C PHE A 149 -20.05 -4.08 -5.62
N ASP A 150 -20.83 -3.29 -4.93
CA ASP A 150 -20.38 -2.51 -3.79
C ASP A 150 -20.23 -3.44 -2.58
N ASP A 151 -19.24 -3.17 -1.71
CA ASP A 151 -19.03 -3.96 -0.49
C ASP A 151 -20.18 -3.81 0.53
N ARG A 152 -21.15 -2.92 0.27
CA ARG A 152 -22.42 -2.79 0.99
C ARG A 152 -23.52 -3.74 0.49
N GLY A 153 -23.29 -4.52 -0.57
CA GLY A 153 -24.17 -5.61 -1.00
C GLY A 153 -25.24 -5.23 -2.05
N PHE A 154 -24.90 -4.40 -3.02
CA PHE A 154 -25.72 -4.09 -4.18
C PHE A 154 -24.86 -3.98 -5.46
N VAL A 155 -25.48 -4.01 -6.63
CA VAL A 155 -24.77 -3.83 -7.90
C VAL A 155 -24.43 -2.34 -8.06
N SER A 156 -23.15 -2.00 -7.99
CA SER A 156 -22.68 -0.63 -8.12
C SER A 156 -22.58 -0.19 -9.58
N SER A 157 -22.12 -1.06 -10.48
CA SER A 157 -22.06 -0.73 -11.90
C SER A 157 -22.14 -1.96 -12.79
N ILE A 158 -22.54 -1.75 -14.04
CA ILE A 158 -22.60 -2.77 -15.10
C ILE A 158 -21.88 -2.25 -16.33
N THR A 159 -20.81 -2.94 -16.74
CA THR A 159 -20.19 -2.71 -18.04
C THR A 159 -20.77 -3.66 -19.07
N TYR A 160 -21.20 -3.13 -20.19
CA TYR A 160 -21.74 -3.86 -21.32
C TYR A 160 -20.68 -4.01 -22.41
N TYR A 161 -20.64 -5.18 -23.01
CA TYR A 161 -19.66 -5.54 -24.04
C TYR A 161 -20.35 -5.90 -25.35
N GLU A 162 -19.70 -5.56 -26.46
CA GLU A 162 -20.09 -5.94 -27.81
C GLU A 162 -18.85 -6.47 -28.52
N GLU A 163 -18.92 -7.69 -29.05
CA GLU A 163 -17.78 -8.38 -29.70
C GLU A 163 -16.49 -8.38 -28.86
N GLY A 164 -16.64 -8.53 -27.52
CA GLY A 164 -15.53 -8.58 -26.58
C GLY A 164 -14.91 -7.20 -26.23
N GLN A 165 -15.44 -6.10 -26.78
CA GLN A 165 -14.99 -4.74 -26.46
C GLN A 165 -16.01 -4.05 -25.53
N PRO A 166 -15.55 -3.26 -24.53
CA PRO A 166 -16.44 -2.50 -23.67
C PRO A 166 -17.17 -1.41 -24.48
N LEU A 167 -18.47 -1.37 -24.32
CA LEU A 167 -19.35 -0.43 -25.03
C LEU A 167 -19.66 0.80 -24.18
N TYR A 168 -20.22 0.56 -23.00
CA TYR A 168 -20.51 1.57 -21.99
C TYR A 168 -20.59 0.94 -20.60
N GLN A 169 -20.51 1.78 -19.56
CA GLN A 169 -20.71 1.39 -18.16
C GLN A 169 -21.79 2.25 -17.53
N ASP A 170 -22.80 1.59 -16.98
CA ASP A 170 -23.84 2.20 -16.17
C ASP A 170 -23.45 2.18 -14.70
N TYR A 171 -23.54 3.30 -14.02
CA TYR A 171 -23.39 3.41 -12.57
C TYR A 171 -24.76 3.49 -11.94
N LEU A 172 -25.01 2.59 -11.00
CA LEU A 172 -26.35 2.36 -10.47
C LEU A 172 -26.50 2.92 -9.05
N GLN A 173 -27.71 3.30 -8.71
CA GLN A 173 -28.09 3.47 -7.31
C GLN A 173 -28.46 2.11 -6.69
N PRO A 174 -28.58 2.02 -5.34
CA PRO A 174 -28.81 0.73 -4.67
C PRO A 174 -30.07 -0.05 -5.08
N ASP A 175 -31.08 0.62 -5.62
CA ASP A 175 -32.30 -0.03 -6.13
C ASP A 175 -32.19 -0.58 -7.56
N GLY A 176 -31.03 -0.36 -8.22
CA GLY A 176 -30.73 -0.87 -9.54
C GLY A 176 -30.97 0.09 -10.69
N ASP A 177 -31.54 1.27 -10.46
CA ASP A 177 -31.69 2.27 -11.52
C ASP A 177 -30.35 2.91 -11.86
N TRP A 178 -30.08 3.11 -13.15
CA TRP A 178 -28.89 3.80 -13.57
C TRP A 178 -28.96 5.31 -13.34
N ARG A 179 -27.86 5.87 -12.86
CA ARG A 179 -27.74 7.33 -12.58
C ARG A 179 -26.96 8.03 -13.69
N ILE A 180 -25.85 7.44 -14.10
CA ILE A 180 -25.03 7.92 -15.20
C ILE A 180 -24.56 6.75 -16.06
N ARG A 181 -24.25 7.03 -17.33
CA ARG A 181 -23.68 6.12 -18.31
C ARG A 181 -22.40 6.70 -18.87
N GLU A 182 -21.30 6.00 -18.71
CA GLU A 182 -20.01 6.34 -19.30
C GLU A 182 -19.79 5.52 -20.59
N HIS A 183 -19.60 6.20 -21.71
CA HIS A 183 -19.28 5.55 -22.97
C HIS A 183 -17.81 5.15 -23.01
N LEU A 184 -17.51 3.91 -23.44
CA LEU A 184 -16.16 3.33 -23.36
C LEU A 184 -15.56 3.01 -24.73
N LYS A 185 -16.23 3.39 -25.83
CA LYS A 185 -15.66 3.24 -27.17
C LYS A 185 -14.42 4.12 -27.32
N PRO A 186 -13.42 3.70 -28.10
CA PRO A 186 -12.30 4.57 -28.45
C PRO A 186 -12.82 5.92 -28.97
N ASP A 187 -12.25 7.02 -28.48
CA ASP A 187 -12.61 8.41 -28.81
C ASP A 187 -14.00 8.88 -28.32
N ASP A 188 -14.75 8.08 -27.54
CA ASP A 188 -16.01 8.48 -26.94
C ASP A 188 -15.95 8.20 -25.42
N GLY A 189 -15.56 9.19 -24.66
CA GLY A 189 -15.51 9.11 -23.18
C GLY A 189 -16.62 9.89 -22.48
N ARG A 190 -17.66 10.30 -23.23
CA ARG A 190 -18.75 11.11 -22.69
C ARG A 190 -19.56 10.37 -21.63
N VAL A 191 -20.12 11.15 -20.72
CA VAL A 191 -20.96 10.66 -19.63
C VAL A 191 -22.36 11.23 -19.76
N GLU A 192 -23.34 10.37 -19.93
CA GLU A 192 -24.75 10.73 -19.96
C GLU A 192 -25.38 10.63 -18.57
N VAL A 193 -26.18 11.60 -18.18
CA VAL A 193 -26.97 11.61 -16.94
C VAL A 193 -28.37 11.08 -17.26
N ASN A 194 -28.88 10.18 -16.44
CA ASN A 194 -30.26 9.73 -16.55
C ASN A 194 -31.21 10.92 -16.29
N PRO A 195 -32.10 11.26 -17.24
CA PRO A 195 -32.97 12.40 -17.12
C PRO A 195 -33.86 12.41 -15.87
N ALA A 196 -34.15 11.24 -15.29
CA ALA A 196 -34.92 11.12 -14.05
C ALA A 196 -34.22 11.78 -12.84
N TYR A 197 -32.90 11.94 -12.90
CA TYR A 197 -32.04 12.47 -11.81
C TYR A 197 -31.37 13.80 -12.16
N LEU A 198 -31.83 14.49 -13.20
CA LEU A 198 -31.23 15.75 -13.67
C LEU A 198 -30.99 16.78 -12.55
N LEU A 199 -31.87 16.84 -11.56
CA LEU A 199 -31.79 17.84 -10.48
C LEU A 199 -30.55 17.65 -9.57
N ASP A 200 -29.93 16.50 -9.63
CA ASP A 200 -28.73 16.20 -8.86
C ASP A 200 -27.42 16.57 -9.61
N PHE A 201 -27.51 17.03 -10.87
CA PHE A 201 -26.39 17.33 -11.74
C PHE A 201 -26.54 18.68 -12.42
N ASP A 202 -25.43 19.34 -12.77
CA ASP A 202 -25.48 20.63 -13.48
C ASP A 202 -25.76 20.46 -14.98
N LYS A 203 -25.48 19.28 -15.54
CA LYS A 203 -25.62 19.00 -16.98
C LYS A 203 -26.22 17.61 -17.20
N LEU A 204 -26.83 17.42 -18.37
CA LEU A 204 -27.30 16.10 -18.85
C LEU A 204 -26.18 15.27 -19.48
N GLU A 205 -25.08 15.92 -19.90
CA GLU A 205 -23.96 15.26 -20.57
C GLU A 205 -22.66 15.97 -20.21
N TYR A 206 -21.60 15.19 -19.97
CA TYR A 206 -20.24 15.64 -19.73
C TYR A 206 -19.33 15.06 -20.80
N GLU A 207 -18.28 15.81 -21.19
CA GLU A 207 -17.33 15.34 -22.18
C GLU A 207 -16.56 14.09 -21.68
N ARG A 208 -16.24 14.06 -20.39
CA ARG A 208 -15.51 12.96 -19.75
C ARG A 208 -15.86 12.84 -18.27
N MET A 209 -15.63 11.66 -17.71
CA MET A 209 -15.82 11.36 -16.29
C MET A 209 -15.10 12.33 -15.34
N PRO A 210 -13.83 12.76 -15.59
CA PRO A 210 -13.18 13.76 -14.74
C PRO A 210 -13.96 15.06 -14.58
N ASP A 211 -14.69 15.52 -15.62
CA ASP A 211 -15.44 16.78 -15.56
C ASP A 211 -16.59 16.69 -14.56
N LEU A 212 -17.30 15.57 -14.52
CA LEU A 212 -18.34 15.29 -13.54
C LEU A 212 -17.77 15.12 -12.12
N ILE A 213 -16.65 14.40 -11.98
CA ILE A 213 -16.00 14.21 -10.68
C ILE A 213 -15.56 15.54 -10.07
N LEU A 214 -14.95 16.41 -10.88
CA LEU A 214 -14.51 17.73 -10.44
C LEU A 214 -15.67 18.65 -10.09
N GLU A 215 -16.80 18.58 -10.81
CA GLU A 215 -18.02 19.30 -10.46
C GLU A 215 -18.51 18.89 -9.05
N LYS A 216 -18.70 17.60 -8.82
CA LYS A 216 -19.19 17.09 -7.52
C LYS A 216 -18.24 17.41 -6.37
N LEU A 217 -16.95 17.17 -6.58
CA LEU A 217 -15.93 17.49 -5.57
C LEU A 217 -15.88 19.00 -5.29
N GLY A 218 -15.98 19.84 -6.32
CA GLY A 218 -16.04 21.30 -6.19
C GLY A 218 -17.23 21.75 -5.37
N HIS A 219 -18.44 21.27 -5.68
CA HIS A 219 -19.65 21.58 -4.92
C HIS A 219 -19.56 21.15 -3.46
N TYR A 220 -18.95 19.98 -3.20
CA TYR A 220 -18.72 19.52 -1.84
C TYR A 220 -17.79 20.46 -1.08
N ILE A 221 -16.66 20.83 -1.69
CA ILE A 221 -15.65 21.74 -1.11
C ILE A 221 -16.28 23.11 -0.83
N GLU A 222 -17.01 23.69 -1.79
CA GLU A 222 -17.67 25.00 -1.63
C GLU A 222 -18.68 25.00 -0.47
N ARG A 223 -19.40 23.92 -0.25
CA ARG A 223 -20.39 23.79 0.83
C ARG A 223 -19.77 23.59 2.21
N ASN A 224 -18.61 22.95 2.29
CA ASN A 224 -18.07 22.45 3.57
C ASN A 224 -16.75 23.10 4.00
N ALA A 225 -15.98 23.68 3.08
CA ALA A 225 -14.69 24.28 3.41
C ALA A 225 -14.85 25.72 3.93
N GLY A 226 -14.25 26.01 5.08
CA GLY A 226 -14.11 27.35 5.65
C GLY A 226 -12.68 27.86 5.62
N ALA A 227 -12.43 29.06 6.12
CA ALA A 227 -11.10 29.68 6.14
C ALA A 227 -10.05 28.89 6.95
N ASP A 228 -10.50 28.14 7.96
CA ASP A 228 -9.62 27.29 8.79
C ASP A 228 -9.44 25.87 8.23
N SER A 229 -9.90 25.63 6.99
CA SER A 229 -9.76 24.33 6.34
C SER A 229 -8.35 24.14 5.80
N ARG A 230 -7.86 22.91 5.93
CA ARG A 230 -6.55 22.48 5.47
C ARG A 230 -6.71 21.28 4.56
N PHE A 231 -6.21 21.39 3.34
CA PHE A 231 -6.31 20.33 2.34
C PHE A 231 -4.97 19.65 2.18
N VAL A 232 -4.94 18.35 2.41
CA VAL A 232 -3.79 17.47 2.21
C VAL A 232 -4.02 16.66 0.95
N LEU A 233 -3.29 16.99 -0.11
CA LEU A 233 -3.39 16.30 -1.38
C LEU A 233 -2.22 15.36 -1.55
N ALA A 234 -2.51 14.10 -1.79
CA ALA A 234 -1.53 13.15 -2.31
C ALA A 234 -1.17 13.56 -3.75
N ALA A 235 0.02 14.12 -3.94
CA ALA A 235 0.43 14.68 -5.22
C ALA A 235 0.47 13.61 -6.33
N HIS A 236 -0.18 13.89 -7.46
CA HIS A 236 -0.24 13.00 -8.60
C HIS A 236 -0.15 13.81 -9.91
N PRO A 237 0.69 13.38 -10.89
CA PRO A 237 0.99 14.18 -12.07
C PRO A 237 -0.21 14.49 -12.96
N LEU A 238 -1.26 13.65 -12.94
CA LEU A 238 -2.39 13.78 -13.86
C LEU A 238 -3.55 14.64 -13.35
N TYR A 239 -3.76 14.75 -12.04
CA TYR A 239 -4.96 15.43 -11.51
C TYR A 239 -4.73 16.42 -10.36
N THR A 240 -3.53 16.52 -9.82
CA THR A 240 -3.26 17.48 -8.72
C THR A 240 -3.67 18.89 -9.12
N GLN A 241 -3.29 19.35 -10.30
CA GLN A 241 -3.65 20.69 -10.79
C GLN A 241 -5.16 20.90 -10.93
N ALA A 242 -5.88 19.88 -11.38
CA ALA A 242 -7.35 19.98 -11.52
C ALA A 242 -8.01 20.16 -10.16
N ILE A 243 -7.56 19.43 -9.14
CA ILE A 243 -8.07 19.54 -7.77
C ILE A 243 -7.67 20.89 -7.16
N LEU A 244 -6.42 21.32 -7.32
CA LEU A 244 -5.94 22.60 -6.79
C LEU A 244 -6.80 23.80 -7.26
N ARG A 245 -7.31 23.75 -8.50
CA ARG A 245 -8.20 24.80 -9.05
C ARG A 245 -9.56 24.86 -8.39
N LEU A 246 -10.01 23.80 -7.73
CA LEU A 246 -11.28 23.75 -6.99
C LEU A 246 -11.15 24.36 -5.59
N LEU A 247 -9.93 24.45 -5.05
CA LEU A 247 -9.75 24.88 -3.68
C LEU A 247 -9.93 26.39 -3.51
N PRO A 248 -10.65 26.83 -2.45
CA PRO A 248 -10.77 28.24 -2.12
C PRO A 248 -9.40 28.90 -1.84
N LYS A 249 -9.28 30.18 -2.17
CA LYS A 249 -7.99 30.91 -2.02
C LYS A 249 -7.57 31.14 -0.57
N ASN A 250 -8.48 31.02 0.38
CA ASN A 250 -8.30 31.30 1.80
C ASN A 250 -8.07 30.05 2.67
N VAL A 251 -7.82 28.91 2.05
CA VAL A 251 -7.48 27.67 2.76
C VAL A 251 -5.98 27.40 2.73
N GLN A 252 -5.51 26.54 3.63
CA GLN A 252 -4.11 26.07 3.59
C GLN A 252 -4.01 24.78 2.76
N ILE A 253 -3.02 24.73 1.86
CA ILE A 253 -2.82 23.63 0.92
C ILE A 253 -1.48 22.94 1.22
N ILE A 254 -1.57 21.64 1.49
CA ILE A 254 -0.44 20.76 1.74
C ILE A 254 -0.36 19.74 0.59
N LEU A 255 0.79 19.66 -0.09
CA LEU A 255 1.05 18.62 -1.07
C LEU A 255 1.95 17.54 -0.45
N SER A 256 1.53 16.28 -0.54
CA SER A 256 2.30 15.13 -0.09
C SER A 256 2.87 14.37 -1.28
N PHE A 257 4.18 14.34 -1.40
CA PHE A 257 4.91 13.58 -2.41
C PHE A 257 5.45 12.30 -1.78
N PHE A 258 5.07 11.17 -2.36
CA PHE A 258 5.45 9.85 -1.91
C PHE A 258 6.22 9.12 -3.01
N HIS A 259 7.35 8.50 -2.67
CA HIS A 259 8.29 7.95 -3.64
C HIS A 259 7.64 6.91 -4.57
N GLU A 260 6.81 6.03 -4.07
CA GLU A 260 6.16 4.99 -4.88
C GLU A 260 5.18 5.57 -5.92
N ARG A 261 4.65 6.76 -5.68
CA ARG A 261 3.72 7.44 -6.57
C ARG A 261 4.41 8.40 -7.53
N ASN A 262 5.53 8.98 -7.12
CA ASN A 262 6.18 10.09 -7.81
C ASN A 262 7.57 9.70 -8.35
N HIS A 263 7.67 8.60 -9.10
CA HIS A 263 8.93 8.10 -9.67
C HIS A 263 9.51 9.04 -10.73
N THR A 264 8.65 9.64 -11.56
CA THR A 264 9.05 10.57 -12.61
C THR A 264 8.50 11.96 -12.32
N VAL A 265 9.36 12.97 -12.41
CA VAL A 265 9.01 14.35 -12.11
C VAL A 265 9.17 15.24 -13.35
N ASP A 266 8.08 15.85 -13.78
CA ASP A 266 8.12 17.00 -14.70
C ASP A 266 8.30 18.26 -13.86
N TRP A 267 9.51 18.82 -13.87
CA TRP A 267 9.86 19.99 -13.06
C TRP A 267 9.05 21.24 -13.42
N SER A 268 8.60 21.38 -14.67
CA SER A 268 7.80 22.54 -15.09
C SER A 268 6.36 22.47 -14.54
N ALA A 269 5.75 21.31 -14.62
CA ALA A 269 4.44 21.05 -14.02
C ALA A 269 4.51 21.16 -12.49
N LEU A 270 5.54 20.59 -11.88
CA LEU A 270 5.76 20.63 -10.45
C LEU A 270 5.89 22.07 -9.91
N GLU A 271 6.57 22.98 -10.65
CA GLU A 271 6.69 24.38 -10.21
C GLU A 271 5.32 25.03 -10.08
N ALA A 272 4.40 24.78 -11.01
CA ALA A 272 3.05 25.31 -10.97
C ALA A 272 2.22 24.78 -9.79
N ASP A 273 2.40 23.51 -9.43
CA ASP A 273 1.77 22.89 -8.26
C ASP A 273 2.34 23.49 -6.96
N LEU A 274 3.66 23.56 -6.84
CA LEU A 274 4.33 24.09 -5.66
C LEU A 274 4.03 25.57 -5.42
N GLN A 275 3.76 26.35 -6.46
CA GLN A 275 3.38 27.76 -6.29
C GLN A 275 2.09 27.92 -5.50
N GLN A 276 1.14 26.99 -5.65
CA GLN A 276 -0.18 27.01 -4.99
C GLN A 276 -0.13 26.42 -3.59
N ALA A 277 0.83 25.57 -3.27
CA ALA A 277 0.96 24.94 -1.98
C ALA A 277 1.54 25.89 -0.93
N ASP A 278 1.06 25.79 0.31
CA ASP A 278 1.64 26.42 1.49
C ASP A 278 2.75 25.58 2.10
N LEU A 279 2.57 24.26 2.08
CA LEU A 279 3.50 23.27 2.61
C LEU A 279 3.64 22.10 1.62
N VAL A 280 4.84 21.62 1.46
CA VAL A 280 5.15 20.42 0.67
C VAL A 280 5.88 19.42 1.54
N LEU A 281 5.32 18.24 1.66
CA LEU A 281 5.90 17.11 2.38
C LEU A 281 6.48 16.12 1.37
N THR A 282 7.61 15.53 1.72
CA THR A 282 8.21 14.43 0.96
C THR A 282 8.86 13.44 1.91
N ASP A 283 8.69 12.16 1.61
CA ASP A 283 9.33 11.04 2.30
C ASP A 283 10.78 10.80 1.84
N ARG A 284 11.29 11.60 0.88
CA ARG A 284 12.62 11.46 0.29
C ARG A 284 13.47 12.70 0.45
N MET A 285 14.64 12.54 1.05
CA MET A 285 15.63 13.61 1.18
C MET A 285 16.26 14.02 -0.16
N ASP A 286 16.43 13.08 -1.09
CA ASP A 286 16.94 13.35 -2.43
C ASP A 286 15.96 14.22 -3.25
N PHE A 287 14.65 13.99 -3.12
CA PHE A 287 13.62 14.83 -3.72
C PHE A 287 13.69 16.27 -3.19
N LYS A 288 13.81 16.44 -1.88
CA LYS A 288 14.02 17.77 -1.28
C LYS A 288 15.27 18.46 -1.84
N LYS A 289 16.40 17.73 -1.92
CA LYS A 289 17.65 18.26 -2.48
C LYS A 289 17.51 18.62 -3.96
N ALA A 290 16.76 17.83 -4.72
CA ALA A 290 16.49 18.11 -6.13
C ALA A 290 15.67 19.40 -6.29
N ILE A 291 14.61 19.59 -5.50
CA ILE A 291 13.85 20.86 -5.50
C ILE A 291 14.73 22.05 -5.13
N GLN A 292 15.58 21.92 -4.13
CA GLN A 292 16.53 22.98 -3.77
C GLN A 292 17.44 23.39 -4.94
N ARG A 293 17.80 22.43 -5.78
CA ARG A 293 18.66 22.63 -6.94
C ARG A 293 17.92 23.20 -8.16
N TYR A 294 16.75 22.62 -8.48
CA TYR A 294 16.03 22.92 -9.74
C TYR A 294 14.96 23.99 -9.58
N LEU A 295 14.33 24.08 -8.41
CA LEU A 295 13.26 25.02 -8.08
C LEU A 295 13.55 25.78 -6.77
N PRO A 296 14.67 26.55 -6.71
CA PRO A 296 15.14 27.13 -5.43
C PRO A 296 14.16 28.11 -4.79
N ARG A 297 13.29 28.77 -5.59
CA ARG A 297 12.25 29.68 -5.04
C ARG A 297 11.19 28.95 -4.23
N GLN A 298 10.96 27.67 -4.49
CA GLN A 298 9.97 26.84 -3.79
C GLN A 298 10.60 26.00 -2.67
N ALA A 299 11.92 25.96 -2.59
CA ALA A 299 12.66 25.08 -1.68
C ALA A 299 12.31 25.25 -0.20
N GLN A 300 11.98 26.48 0.21
CA GLN A 300 11.62 26.80 1.60
C GLN A 300 10.32 26.15 2.06
N LYS A 301 9.41 25.81 1.13
CA LYS A 301 8.13 25.14 1.43
C LYS A 301 8.27 23.63 1.54
N VAL A 302 9.41 23.06 1.12
CA VAL A 302 9.60 21.62 0.99
C VAL A 302 10.29 21.06 2.20
N HIS A 303 9.60 20.18 2.90
CA HIS A 303 10.09 19.56 4.11
C HIS A 303 10.11 18.03 3.95
N TYR A 304 11.22 17.45 4.36
CA TYR A 304 11.31 16.00 4.52
C TYR A 304 10.57 15.60 5.79
N LEU A 305 9.62 14.73 5.65
CA LEU A 305 8.86 14.16 6.76
C LEU A 305 8.40 12.75 6.38
N SER A 306 8.76 11.77 7.21
CA SER A 306 8.21 10.43 7.04
C SER A 306 6.70 10.43 7.21
N PRO A 307 5.95 9.69 6.37
CA PRO A 307 4.53 9.47 6.60
C PRO A 307 4.25 8.48 7.74
N PHE A 308 5.29 7.85 8.30
CA PHE A 308 5.16 6.82 9.32
C PHE A 308 5.53 7.35 10.68
N ASP A 309 4.73 7.05 11.69
CA ASP A 309 5.11 7.25 13.09
C ASP A 309 5.91 6.04 13.60
N THR A 310 6.73 6.30 14.61
CA THR A 310 7.47 5.24 15.31
C THR A 310 6.84 5.03 16.68
N ARG A 311 6.41 3.79 16.96
CA ARG A 311 5.91 3.39 18.27
C ARG A 311 6.79 2.28 18.83
N LEU A 312 7.11 2.38 20.13
CA LEU A 312 7.90 1.35 20.77
C LEU A 312 7.09 0.04 20.87
N GLN A 313 7.50 -0.94 20.10
CA GLN A 313 6.96 -2.29 20.16
C GLN A 313 8.13 -3.28 20.19
N LEU A 314 8.77 -3.35 21.36
CA LEU A 314 9.97 -4.16 21.53
C LEU A 314 9.72 -5.63 21.18
N GLY A 315 10.59 -6.14 20.32
CA GLY A 315 10.63 -7.55 19.96
C GLY A 315 11.06 -8.46 21.10
N LYS A 316 10.90 -9.77 20.89
CA LYS A 316 11.18 -10.82 21.87
C LYS A 316 12.50 -11.56 21.57
N SER A 317 13.32 -11.08 20.65
CA SER A 317 14.56 -11.74 20.20
C SER A 317 15.51 -12.08 21.34
N GLN A 318 15.52 -11.30 22.42
CA GLN A 318 16.36 -11.57 23.61
C GLN A 318 15.96 -12.85 24.36
N ARG A 319 14.75 -13.38 24.13
CA ARG A 319 14.26 -14.62 24.76
C ARG A 319 14.68 -15.87 23.99
N ARG A 320 15.20 -15.69 22.76
CA ARG A 320 15.69 -16.78 21.93
C ARG A 320 17.18 -17.03 22.20
N ARG A 321 17.56 -18.28 22.09
CA ARG A 321 18.97 -18.68 22.13
C ARG A 321 19.63 -18.42 20.78
N GLU A 322 18.96 -18.79 19.70
CA GLU A 322 19.41 -18.58 18.32
C GLU A 322 19.24 -17.10 17.94
N SER A 323 20.22 -16.56 17.21
CA SER A 323 20.14 -15.23 16.65
C SER A 323 19.45 -15.28 15.29
N LYS A 324 18.29 -14.65 15.15
CA LYS A 324 17.56 -14.58 13.88
C LYS A 324 17.92 -13.31 13.13
N ILE A 325 18.32 -13.48 11.87
CA ILE A 325 18.57 -12.38 10.93
C ILE A 325 17.40 -12.29 9.96
N PHE A 326 16.90 -11.10 9.73
CA PHE A 326 15.97 -10.80 8.64
C PHE A 326 16.75 -10.11 7.52
N TYR A 327 16.87 -10.75 6.36
CA TYR A 327 17.51 -10.20 5.17
C TYR A 327 16.46 -9.83 4.14
N GLN A 328 16.30 -8.53 3.90
CA GLN A 328 15.39 -8.04 2.91
C GLN A 328 16.01 -8.02 1.53
N ILE A 329 15.26 -8.52 0.53
CA ILE A 329 15.61 -8.46 -0.90
C ILE A 329 14.60 -7.56 -1.61
N ASN A 330 15.12 -6.59 -2.38
CA ASN A 330 14.33 -5.77 -3.30
C ASN A 330 14.42 -6.38 -4.71
N LEU A 331 13.32 -6.96 -5.20
CA LEU A 331 13.28 -7.59 -6.52
C LEU A 331 13.37 -6.58 -7.68
N GLU A 332 13.01 -5.33 -7.46
CA GLU A 332 13.06 -4.28 -8.49
C GLU A 332 14.51 -3.90 -8.85
N GLU A 333 15.41 -3.99 -7.88
CA GLU A 333 16.85 -3.77 -8.09
C GLU A 333 17.56 -5.00 -8.66
N GLY A 334 16.86 -6.15 -8.72
CA GLY A 334 17.43 -7.44 -9.13
C GLY A 334 18.09 -8.20 -7.99
N LEU A 335 18.54 -9.41 -8.28
CA LEU A 335 19.19 -10.29 -7.30
C LEU A 335 20.72 -10.14 -7.38
N ASN A 336 21.34 -9.81 -6.25
CA ASN A 336 22.78 -9.67 -6.12
C ASN A 336 23.39 -10.95 -5.52
N ASP A 337 23.99 -11.79 -6.36
CA ASP A 337 24.57 -13.08 -5.97
C ASP A 337 25.63 -12.94 -4.87
N TYR A 338 26.43 -11.89 -4.94
CA TYR A 338 27.49 -11.65 -3.94
C TYR A 338 26.91 -11.25 -2.58
N ALA A 339 25.84 -10.46 -2.56
CA ALA A 339 25.13 -10.11 -1.34
C ALA A 339 24.48 -11.35 -0.70
N ILE A 340 23.76 -12.14 -1.49
CA ILE A 340 23.15 -13.40 -1.05
C ILE A 340 24.25 -14.35 -0.49
N PHE A 341 25.34 -14.51 -1.22
CA PHE A 341 26.48 -15.30 -0.78
C PHE A 341 27.03 -14.83 0.58
N LYS A 342 27.25 -13.52 0.76
CA LYS A 342 27.81 -12.99 2.01
C LYS A 342 26.93 -13.24 3.22
N VAL A 343 25.63 -13.06 3.07
CA VAL A 343 24.65 -13.31 4.15
C VAL A 343 24.56 -14.80 4.46
N LEU A 344 24.40 -15.66 3.45
CA LEU A 344 24.35 -17.11 3.64
C LEU A 344 25.66 -17.66 4.21
N HIS A 345 26.80 -17.18 3.76
CA HIS A 345 28.10 -17.58 4.28
C HIS A 345 28.29 -17.23 5.75
N TYR A 346 27.76 -16.07 6.18
CA TYR A 346 27.73 -15.72 7.59
C TYR A 346 26.92 -16.74 8.40
N VAL A 347 25.68 -17.03 7.95
CA VAL A 347 24.80 -18.02 8.60
C VAL A 347 25.43 -19.41 8.61
N ALA A 348 26.12 -19.80 7.52
CA ALA A 348 26.81 -21.08 7.43
C ALA A 348 27.91 -21.24 8.50
N LYS A 349 28.65 -20.17 8.77
CA LYS A 349 29.72 -20.14 9.77
C LYS A 349 29.26 -20.04 11.23
N HIS A 350 28.01 -19.56 11.44
CA HIS A 350 27.44 -19.38 12.78
C HIS A 350 26.27 -20.34 13.01
N PRO A 351 26.50 -21.54 13.59
CA PRO A 351 25.47 -22.58 13.72
C PRO A 351 24.22 -22.17 14.54
N ASP A 352 24.38 -21.23 15.46
CA ASP A 352 23.28 -20.69 16.29
C ASP A 352 22.57 -19.49 15.62
N THR A 353 22.75 -19.30 14.29
CA THR A 353 22.10 -18.23 13.53
C THR A 353 21.07 -18.79 12.55
N GLU A 354 19.87 -18.24 12.60
CA GLU A 354 18.79 -18.48 11.64
C GLU A 354 18.60 -17.27 10.72
N LEU A 355 18.09 -17.50 9.51
CA LEU A 355 17.87 -16.47 8.50
C LEU A 355 16.45 -16.52 7.95
N THR A 356 15.76 -15.39 7.95
CA THR A 356 14.59 -15.19 7.09
C THR A 356 14.99 -14.26 5.95
N ILE A 357 14.80 -14.70 4.72
CA ILE A 357 14.90 -13.87 3.52
C ILE A 357 13.51 -13.34 3.23
N GLY A 358 13.33 -12.04 3.45
CA GLY A 358 12.06 -11.36 3.21
C GLY A 358 12.01 -10.75 1.82
N VAL A 359 10.92 -11.01 1.09
CA VAL A 359 10.64 -10.42 -0.22
C VAL A 359 9.28 -9.75 -0.14
N TYR A 360 9.18 -8.51 -0.60
CA TYR A 360 7.92 -7.77 -0.52
C TYR A 360 7.07 -7.95 -1.77
N ASN A 361 5.77 -8.20 -1.58
CA ASN A 361 4.75 -8.24 -2.63
C ASN A 361 5.12 -9.06 -3.87
N ALA A 362 5.91 -10.10 -3.69
CA ALA A 362 6.35 -10.90 -4.80
C ALA A 362 5.23 -11.83 -5.30
N TRP A 363 5.07 -11.89 -6.61
CA TRP A 363 4.33 -12.96 -7.24
C TRP A 363 5.04 -14.29 -7.03
N GLN A 364 4.33 -15.40 -7.17
CA GLN A 364 4.91 -16.74 -7.03
C GLN A 364 6.19 -16.92 -7.88
N GLU A 365 6.22 -16.36 -9.08
CA GLU A 365 7.40 -16.35 -9.95
C GLU A 365 8.59 -15.60 -9.32
N GLY A 366 8.34 -14.49 -8.62
CA GLY A 366 9.39 -13.73 -7.91
C GLY A 366 9.98 -14.53 -6.75
N ILE A 367 9.13 -15.20 -5.97
CA ILE A 367 9.60 -16.09 -4.90
C ILE A 367 10.43 -17.23 -5.47
N GLN A 368 9.98 -17.89 -6.53
CA GLN A 368 10.73 -18.96 -7.20
C GLN A 368 12.07 -18.48 -7.73
N LYS A 369 12.17 -17.25 -8.24
CA LYS A 369 13.46 -16.67 -8.65
C LYS A 369 14.42 -16.55 -7.48
N VAL A 370 13.94 -16.10 -6.31
CA VAL A 370 14.78 -15.99 -5.10
C VAL A 370 15.19 -17.38 -4.61
N GLU A 371 14.26 -18.35 -4.56
CA GLU A 371 14.55 -19.72 -4.16
C GLU A 371 15.61 -20.36 -5.06
N THR A 372 15.43 -20.24 -6.38
CA THR A 372 16.39 -20.76 -7.37
C THR A 372 17.76 -20.11 -7.18
N LYS A 373 17.81 -18.78 -7.01
CA LYS A 373 19.06 -18.06 -6.85
C LYS A 373 19.79 -18.41 -5.54
N VAL A 374 19.06 -18.54 -4.45
CA VAL A 374 19.60 -18.98 -3.15
C VAL A 374 20.19 -20.40 -3.29
N GLN A 375 19.49 -21.31 -3.98
CA GLN A 375 19.98 -22.66 -4.21
C GLN A 375 21.22 -22.68 -5.10
N GLU A 376 21.26 -21.89 -6.19
CA GLU A 376 22.43 -21.74 -7.05
C GLU A 376 23.66 -21.28 -6.24
N VAL A 377 23.50 -20.27 -5.38
CA VAL A 377 24.60 -19.76 -4.54
C VAL A 377 25.07 -20.82 -3.54
N ILE A 378 24.17 -21.61 -2.96
CA ILE A 378 24.53 -22.69 -2.05
C ILE A 378 25.31 -23.77 -2.80
N ASP A 379 24.82 -24.21 -3.95
CA ASP A 379 25.44 -25.30 -4.72
C ASP A 379 26.83 -24.92 -5.28
N GLU A 380 27.00 -23.66 -5.68
CA GLU A 380 28.23 -23.19 -6.29
C GLU A 380 29.30 -22.82 -5.25
N TYR A 381 28.93 -22.15 -4.15
CA TYR A 381 29.88 -21.53 -3.22
C TYR A 381 29.85 -22.09 -1.79
N LEU A 382 28.75 -22.75 -1.39
CA LEU A 382 28.50 -23.13 0.01
C LEU A 382 28.15 -24.60 0.19
N ASN A 383 28.39 -25.45 -0.80
CA ASN A 383 28.05 -26.88 -0.81
C ASN A 383 28.72 -27.69 0.30
N GLN A 384 29.82 -27.17 0.92
CA GLN A 384 30.49 -27.78 2.05
C GLN A 384 29.82 -27.52 3.40
N TYR A 385 28.81 -26.67 3.47
CA TYR A 385 28.10 -26.31 4.69
C TYR A 385 26.71 -26.96 4.76
N GLU A 386 26.30 -27.33 5.96
CA GLU A 386 24.97 -27.83 6.23
C GLU A 386 24.10 -26.71 6.80
N PHE A 387 22.92 -26.48 6.20
CA PHE A 387 21.92 -25.48 6.63
C PHE A 387 20.77 -26.11 7.40
N VAL A 388 21.02 -27.21 8.14
CA VAL A 388 20.01 -27.93 8.92
C VAL A 388 20.05 -27.47 10.38
N LYS A 389 18.86 -27.32 11.00
CA LYS A 389 18.75 -27.00 12.43
C LYS A 389 19.26 -28.13 13.30
N ASN A 390 20.18 -27.81 14.19
CA ASN A 390 20.71 -28.79 15.17
C ASN A 390 19.79 -28.84 16.38
N TYR A 391 18.76 -29.69 16.37
CA TYR A 391 18.00 -30.00 17.56
C TYR A 391 18.88 -30.82 18.52
N ARG A 392 19.19 -30.26 19.71
CA ARG A 392 19.84 -31.05 20.75
C ARG A 392 18.89 -32.17 21.18
N ARG A 393 19.42 -33.41 21.20
CA ARG A 393 18.80 -34.71 21.51
C ARG A 393 18.19 -34.83 22.92
N SER A 394 17.48 -33.88 23.47
CA SER A 394 17.03 -34.02 24.87
C SER A 394 15.55 -34.22 25.13
N GLU A 395 14.61 -33.96 24.23
CA GLU A 395 13.18 -34.15 24.54
C GLU A 395 12.26 -34.59 23.40
N GLN A 396 12.71 -34.70 22.16
CA GLN A 396 11.85 -35.09 21.02
C GLN A 396 12.30 -36.35 20.28
N ALA A 397 13.32 -37.05 20.78
CA ALA A 397 13.85 -38.25 20.12
C ALA A 397 12.92 -39.47 20.15
N GLU A 398 11.88 -39.48 20.95
CA GLU A 398 10.91 -40.60 21.00
C GLU A 398 9.77 -40.47 19.98
N ASN A 399 9.46 -39.28 19.47
CA ASN A 399 8.42 -39.07 18.46
C ASN A 399 8.96 -39.00 17.01
N ALA A 400 10.29 -38.91 16.83
CA ALA A 400 10.94 -38.76 15.54
C ALA A 400 11.09 -40.05 14.71
N LEU A 401 10.59 -41.17 15.21
CA LEU A 401 10.66 -42.47 14.51
C LEU A 401 9.47 -42.77 13.59
N LEU A 402 8.49 -41.87 13.48
CA LEU A 402 7.22 -42.19 12.82
C LEU A 402 6.81 -41.31 11.64
N GLU A 403 7.54 -40.25 11.28
CA GLU A 403 7.17 -39.43 10.12
C GLU A 403 8.41 -39.03 9.31
N ASN A 404 8.31 -39.05 7.96
CA ASN A 404 9.25 -38.46 7.02
C ASN A 404 9.36 -36.95 7.31
N GLN A 405 10.24 -36.56 8.26
CA GLN A 405 10.45 -35.15 8.57
C GLN A 405 11.32 -34.53 7.46
N GLU A 406 10.75 -33.57 6.74
CA GLU A 406 11.53 -32.57 6.02
C GLU A 406 12.53 -31.96 7.02
N GLN A 407 13.81 -31.97 6.65
CA GLN A 407 14.86 -31.39 7.51
C GLN A 407 14.59 -29.89 7.63
N ASP A 408 14.34 -29.41 8.84
CA ASP A 408 14.16 -27.96 9.09
C ASP A 408 15.46 -27.22 8.75
N LEU A 409 15.38 -26.36 7.74
CA LEU A 409 16.50 -25.53 7.32
C LEU A 409 16.68 -24.34 8.28
N ARG A 410 17.93 -23.88 8.42
CA ARG A 410 18.27 -22.66 9.18
C ARG A 410 17.95 -21.36 8.42
N PHE A 411 17.46 -21.46 7.20
CA PHE A 411 16.94 -20.32 6.46
C PHE A 411 15.55 -20.61 5.91
N THR A 412 14.75 -19.55 5.78
CA THR A 412 13.42 -19.57 5.16
C THR A 412 13.29 -18.38 4.23
N ILE A 413 12.49 -18.53 3.15
CA ILE A 413 12.14 -17.44 2.25
C ILE A 413 10.67 -17.13 2.49
N LYS A 414 10.35 -15.86 2.74
CA LYS A 414 8.98 -15.43 3.05
C LYS A 414 8.56 -14.25 2.17
N ASN A 415 7.34 -14.34 1.66
CA ASN A 415 6.67 -13.21 1.05
C ASN A 415 6.02 -12.35 2.13
N ILE A 416 6.42 -11.09 2.23
CA ILE A 416 5.84 -10.11 3.14
C ILE A 416 4.75 -9.38 2.39
N THR A 417 3.51 -9.64 2.72
CA THR A 417 2.33 -9.15 1.99
C THR A 417 1.59 -8.03 2.71
N ASP A 418 1.88 -7.82 3.99
CA ASP A 418 1.22 -6.82 4.83
C ASP A 418 2.07 -6.44 6.04
N GLU A 419 1.65 -5.37 6.72
CA GLU A 419 2.31 -4.83 7.89
C GLU A 419 2.40 -5.83 9.05
N LEU A 420 1.33 -6.60 9.25
CA LEU A 420 1.27 -7.57 10.34
C LEU A 420 2.27 -8.71 10.14
N SER A 421 2.41 -9.20 8.92
CA SER A 421 3.39 -10.25 8.58
C SER A 421 4.83 -9.78 8.80
N LEU A 422 5.15 -8.51 8.49
CA LEU A 422 6.47 -7.95 8.81
C LEU A 422 6.67 -7.83 10.33
N ILE A 423 5.71 -7.28 11.06
CA ILE A 423 5.81 -7.14 12.52
C ILE A 423 6.01 -8.51 13.18
N GLN A 424 5.28 -9.53 12.74
CA GLN A 424 5.44 -10.90 13.24
C GLN A 424 6.85 -11.46 12.98
N GLU A 425 7.42 -11.21 11.79
CA GLU A 425 8.79 -11.63 11.49
C GLU A 425 9.83 -10.88 12.32
N LEU A 426 9.60 -9.61 12.59
CA LEU A 426 10.53 -8.81 13.38
C LEU A 426 10.43 -9.06 14.88
N ASP A 427 9.34 -9.63 15.38
CA ASP A 427 9.15 -9.88 16.84
C ASP A 427 10.28 -10.72 17.46
N ASP A 428 10.85 -11.66 16.73
CA ASP A 428 11.96 -12.50 17.19
C ASP A 428 13.28 -12.27 16.41
N THR A 429 13.32 -11.27 15.53
CA THR A 429 14.51 -10.88 14.76
C THR A 429 15.50 -10.11 15.63
N ARG A 430 16.78 -10.44 15.48
CA ARG A 430 17.87 -9.80 16.21
C ARG A 430 18.67 -8.81 15.41
N LEU A 431 18.70 -8.97 14.10
CA LEU A 431 19.42 -8.12 13.16
C LEU A 431 18.65 -8.03 11.84
N ILE A 432 18.52 -6.84 11.30
CA ILE A 432 17.97 -6.61 9.96
C ILE A 432 19.13 -6.32 9.02
N ILE A 433 19.09 -6.88 7.82
CA ILE A 433 20.02 -6.59 6.72
C ILE A 433 19.21 -6.14 5.51
N ASP A 434 19.50 -4.96 4.98
CA ASP A 434 18.95 -4.43 3.74
C ASP A 434 20.08 -3.80 2.93
N LEU A 435 20.49 -4.49 1.87
CA LEU A 435 21.61 -4.12 1.01
C LEU A 435 21.16 -3.46 -0.30
N SER A 436 19.91 -2.98 -0.33
CA SER A 436 19.35 -2.27 -1.47
C SER A 436 20.01 -0.89 -1.64
N GLU A 437 20.07 -0.39 -2.88
CA GLU A 437 20.43 1.00 -3.16
C GLU A 437 19.38 1.99 -2.62
N GLN A 438 18.13 1.53 -2.53
CA GLN A 438 17.03 2.24 -1.89
C GLN A 438 16.45 1.38 -0.76
N PRO A 439 16.97 1.52 0.47
CA PRO A 439 16.48 0.75 1.61
C PRO A 439 14.99 0.97 1.84
N ASN A 440 14.29 -0.11 2.16
CA ASN A 440 12.86 -0.03 2.42
C ASN A 440 12.59 0.76 3.71
N LEU A 441 11.96 1.91 3.55
CA LEU A 441 11.71 2.84 4.65
C LEU A 441 10.85 2.22 5.76
N TYR A 442 9.84 1.45 5.37
CA TYR A 442 8.94 0.82 6.32
C TYR A 442 9.68 -0.23 7.19
N THR A 443 10.55 -1.05 6.58
CA THR A 443 11.41 -2.00 7.33
C THR A 443 12.32 -1.26 8.29
N GLN A 444 12.89 -0.11 7.87
CA GLN A 444 13.75 0.68 8.75
C GLN A 444 12.99 1.20 9.96
N ILE A 445 11.78 1.72 9.77
CA ILE A 445 10.93 2.24 10.84
C ILE A 445 10.46 1.12 11.76
N ALA A 446 10.02 -0.01 11.21
CA ALA A 446 9.63 -1.18 11.98
C ALA A 446 10.79 -1.74 12.81
N GLY A 447 12.01 -1.75 12.24
CA GLY A 447 13.24 -2.12 12.94
C GLY A 447 13.56 -1.20 14.12
N ILE A 448 13.40 0.13 13.94
CA ILE A 448 13.56 1.11 15.03
C ILE A 448 12.51 0.84 16.12
N SER A 449 11.24 0.68 15.75
CA SER A 449 10.14 0.43 16.68
C SER A 449 10.35 -0.85 17.49
N ALA A 450 10.91 -1.89 16.86
CA ALA A 450 11.27 -3.14 17.52
C ALA A 450 12.61 -3.08 18.30
N GLY A 451 13.37 -2.00 18.15
CA GLY A 451 14.68 -1.81 18.78
C GLY A 451 15.78 -2.69 18.18
N ILE A 452 15.66 -3.06 16.91
CA ILE A 452 16.56 -3.98 16.21
C ILE A 452 17.62 -3.19 15.45
N PRO A 453 18.95 -3.49 15.60
CA PRO A 453 19.99 -2.89 14.78
C PRO A 453 19.86 -3.31 13.31
N GLN A 454 20.30 -2.43 12.42
CA GLN A 454 20.13 -2.60 10.98
C GLN A 454 21.48 -2.46 10.26
N ILE A 455 21.72 -3.32 9.26
CA ILE A 455 22.87 -3.21 8.36
C ILE A 455 22.35 -2.76 7.00
N ASN A 456 22.83 -1.63 6.53
CA ASN A 456 22.43 -1.03 5.26
C ASN A 456 23.65 -0.68 4.41
N LEU A 457 23.50 -0.71 3.09
CA LEU A 457 24.51 -0.23 2.15
C LEU A 457 24.44 1.29 2.01
N VAL A 458 23.23 1.86 2.12
CA VAL A 458 22.97 3.29 1.99
C VAL A 458 22.41 3.85 3.30
N GLY A 459 22.96 4.98 3.73
CA GLY A 459 22.48 5.69 4.92
C GLY A 459 21.13 6.37 4.70
N SER A 460 20.36 6.46 5.78
CA SER A 460 19.09 7.20 5.83
C SER A 460 19.00 8.03 7.11
N ASP A 461 17.97 8.87 7.22
CA ASP A 461 17.72 9.62 8.46
C ASP A 461 17.28 8.70 9.63
N TYR A 462 16.86 7.48 9.31
CA TYR A 462 16.44 6.49 10.31
C TYR A 462 17.58 5.66 10.85
N VAL A 463 18.59 5.36 10.03
CA VAL A 463 19.71 4.50 10.42
C VAL A 463 21.00 5.32 10.50
N THR A 464 21.57 5.40 11.69
CA THR A 464 22.81 6.11 11.96
C THR A 464 23.93 5.12 12.24
N HIS A 465 25.03 5.25 11.48
CA HIS A 465 26.19 4.36 11.56
C HIS A 465 26.75 4.26 12.98
N LEU A 466 26.98 3.02 13.44
CA LEU A 466 27.46 2.63 14.78
C LEU A 466 26.56 3.04 15.95
N GLN A 467 25.37 3.55 15.66
CA GLN A 467 24.34 3.82 16.66
C GLN A 467 23.24 2.76 16.60
N ASN A 468 22.17 3.00 15.86
CA ASN A 468 21.10 2.02 15.67
C ASN A 468 21.27 1.15 14.41
N GLY A 469 22.40 1.26 13.71
CA GLY A 469 22.72 0.43 12.57
C GLY A 469 24.18 0.57 12.11
N TYR A 470 24.53 -0.21 11.10
CA TYR A 470 25.84 -0.22 10.48
C TYR A 470 25.70 0.11 8.99
N ILE A 471 26.24 1.25 8.55
CA ILE A 471 26.28 1.60 7.13
C ILE A 471 27.58 1.02 6.56
N LEU A 472 27.45 0.14 5.58
CA LEU A 472 28.58 -0.55 4.96
C LEU A 472 29.28 0.34 3.93
N ASP A 473 30.60 0.26 3.87
CA ASP A 473 31.38 0.78 2.74
C ASP A 473 31.34 -0.19 1.55
N SER A 474 31.20 -1.48 1.83
CA SER A 474 31.14 -2.56 0.85
C SER A 474 30.34 -3.77 1.36
N ILE A 475 29.67 -4.49 0.45
CA ILE A 475 28.98 -5.75 0.77
C ILE A 475 29.94 -6.78 1.41
N SER A 476 31.26 -6.69 1.14
CA SER A 476 32.25 -7.53 1.79
C SER A 476 32.28 -7.43 3.31
N ASP A 477 31.81 -6.32 3.86
CA ASP A 477 31.85 -5.98 5.29
C ASP A 477 30.67 -6.51 6.09
N VAL A 478 29.68 -7.16 5.42
CA VAL A 478 28.52 -7.78 6.06
C VAL A 478 28.89 -8.65 7.27
N PRO A 479 29.90 -9.57 7.21
CA PRO A 479 30.26 -10.35 8.37
C PRO A 479 30.72 -9.50 9.55
N THR A 480 31.59 -8.52 9.31
CA THR A 480 32.11 -7.62 10.35
C THR A 480 31.00 -6.82 11.02
N ALA A 481 30.04 -6.32 10.23
CA ALA A 481 28.89 -5.58 10.74
C ALA A 481 27.92 -6.48 11.53
N ALA A 482 27.73 -7.73 11.10
CA ALA A 482 26.93 -8.71 11.82
C ALA A 482 27.58 -9.10 13.15
N ASP A 483 28.89 -9.39 13.18
CA ASP A 483 29.64 -9.66 14.41
C ASP A 483 29.58 -8.50 15.39
N TYR A 484 29.63 -7.26 14.91
CA TYR A 484 29.53 -6.07 15.75
C TYR A 484 28.26 -6.05 16.63
N TYR A 485 27.14 -6.56 16.11
CA TYR A 485 25.89 -6.62 16.86
C TYR A 485 25.57 -7.99 17.47
N LEU A 486 26.07 -9.08 16.93
CA LEU A 486 25.71 -10.43 17.34
C LEU A 486 26.76 -11.10 18.24
N GLU A 487 28.04 -10.68 18.20
CA GLU A 487 29.10 -11.18 19.09
C GLU A 487 29.02 -10.54 20.49
N GLY A 488 27.84 -10.45 21.06
CA GLY A 488 27.65 -9.96 22.42
C GLY A 488 26.55 -8.92 22.50
N LEU A 489 26.10 -8.65 23.72
CA LEU A 489 24.93 -7.81 23.98
C LEU A 489 25.23 -6.31 24.03
N LYS A 490 26.50 -5.90 24.16
CA LYS A 490 26.85 -4.50 24.41
C LYS A 490 26.40 -3.58 23.28
N ASN A 491 26.85 -3.84 22.07
CA ASN A 491 26.54 -2.98 20.91
C ASN A 491 25.06 -3.11 20.52
N TRP A 492 24.49 -4.30 20.66
CA TRP A 492 23.06 -4.51 20.43
C TRP A 492 22.19 -3.70 21.41
N ASN A 493 22.48 -3.75 22.71
CA ASN A 493 21.78 -2.96 23.72
C ASN A 493 21.97 -1.44 23.51
N GLN A 494 23.12 -1.03 23.05
CA GLN A 494 23.37 0.35 22.72
C GLN A 494 22.55 0.81 21.50
N ALA A 495 22.41 -0.03 20.48
CA ALA A 495 21.55 0.22 19.33
C ALA A 495 20.08 0.35 19.73
N LEU A 496 19.61 -0.46 20.68
CA LEU A 496 18.27 -0.33 21.25
C LEU A 496 18.06 1.05 21.90
N ILE A 497 19.03 1.55 22.68
CA ILE A 497 18.92 2.89 23.31
C ILE A 497 18.84 3.98 22.24
N TYR A 498 19.68 3.93 21.21
CA TYR A 498 19.59 4.88 20.10
C TYR A 498 18.29 4.79 19.31
N SER A 499 17.72 3.58 19.16
CA SER A 499 16.40 3.41 18.55
C SER A 499 15.32 4.10 19.37
N ILE A 500 15.36 3.98 20.70
CA ILE A 500 14.40 4.66 21.60
C ILE A 500 14.52 6.20 21.46
N GLU A 501 15.74 6.75 21.38
CA GLU A 501 15.94 8.17 21.15
C GLU A 501 15.34 8.62 19.80
N LYS A 502 15.52 7.82 18.74
CA LYS A 502 14.91 8.11 17.43
C LYS A 502 13.38 8.02 17.45
N ILE A 503 12.80 7.09 18.20
CA ILE A 503 11.35 6.98 18.39
C ILE A 503 10.79 8.28 18.93
N HIS A 504 11.39 8.86 19.95
CA HIS A 504 10.91 10.11 20.54
C HIS A 504 10.81 11.27 19.55
N HIS A 505 11.68 11.32 18.55
CA HIS A 505 11.66 12.35 17.51
C HIS A 505 10.69 12.11 16.35
N ASN A 506 10.12 10.91 16.25
CA ASN A 506 9.26 10.51 15.14
C ASN A 506 7.90 9.95 15.62
N THR A 507 7.45 10.34 16.81
CA THR A 507 6.08 10.05 17.27
C THR A 507 5.05 10.86 16.50
N GLY A 508 3.82 10.39 16.44
CA GLY A 508 2.72 11.09 15.77
C GLY A 508 2.57 12.53 16.24
N LEU A 509 2.65 12.77 17.56
CA LEU A 509 2.57 14.11 18.14
C LEU A 509 3.69 15.05 17.64
N GLU A 510 4.93 14.56 17.58
CA GLU A 510 6.07 15.34 17.10
C GLU A 510 5.98 15.61 15.58
N LEU A 511 5.50 14.62 14.81
CA LEU A 511 5.28 14.78 13.37
C LEU A 511 4.24 15.88 13.10
N ILE A 512 3.10 15.84 13.80
CA ILE A 512 2.04 16.86 13.70
C ILE A 512 2.55 18.22 14.19
N GLY A 513 3.31 18.26 15.29
CA GLY A 513 3.89 19.50 15.83
C GLY A 513 4.78 20.21 14.81
N ARG A 514 5.66 19.48 14.12
CA ARG A 514 6.49 20.03 13.03
C ARG A 514 5.64 20.53 11.85
N TRP A 515 4.63 19.78 11.46
CA TRP A 515 3.70 20.14 10.41
C TRP A 515 2.98 21.46 10.71
N GLU A 516 2.39 21.57 11.91
CA GLU A 516 1.75 22.81 12.38
C GLU A 516 2.69 24.01 12.45
N GLN A 517 3.93 23.78 12.88
CA GLN A 517 4.95 24.82 12.91
C GLN A 517 5.23 25.36 11.49
N TRP A 518 5.46 24.48 10.51
CA TRP A 518 5.75 24.89 9.14
C TRP A 518 4.57 25.60 8.46
N LEU A 519 3.33 25.21 8.76
CA LEU A 519 2.15 25.93 8.28
C LEU A 519 2.05 27.34 8.86
N LYS A 520 2.36 27.52 10.15
CA LYS A 520 2.43 28.86 10.77
C LYS A 520 3.54 29.73 10.19
N GLU A 521 4.70 29.16 9.91
CA GLU A 521 5.81 29.84 9.26
C GLU A 521 5.42 30.30 7.84
N ALA A 522 4.74 29.45 7.07
CA ALA A 522 4.23 29.77 5.74
C ALA A 522 3.16 30.88 5.77
N GLU A 523 2.27 30.88 6.76
CA GLU A 523 1.26 31.92 6.95
C GLU A 523 1.89 33.29 7.27
N ASN A 524 2.89 33.30 8.13
CA ASN A 524 3.61 34.53 8.48
C ASN A 524 4.48 35.11 7.34
N ALA A 525 4.78 34.30 6.32
CA ALA A 525 5.57 34.70 5.16
C ALA A 525 4.72 35.26 4.00
N LYS A 526 3.40 35.12 4.05
CA LYS A 526 2.42 35.72 3.11
C LYS A 526 2.11 37.15 3.46
#